data_68938d532e7e37d8cba53a9ecf850515
#
_entry.id   68938d532e7e37d8cba53a9ecf850515
#
_cell.length_a   1.000
_cell.length_b   1.000
_cell.length_c   1.000
_cell.angle_alpha   90.00
_cell.angle_beta   90.00
_cell.angle_gamma   90.00
#
_symmetry.space_group_name_H-M   'P 1'
#
loop_
_entity.id
_entity.type
_entity.pdbx_description
1 polymer ?
#
loop_
_entity_poly.entity_id
_entity_poly.type
_entity_poly.pdbx_seq_one_letter_code
_entity_poly.pdbx_strand_id
1 'polypeptide(L)'
;MATKNFIEELEWRGMIHTIMPGAKEQLEKEMTTAYLGIDPTADSLHIGHLVGVMILKHFQMCGHRPLALIGGATGMIGDPSGKSQERNLLDEPTLRHNQEAIKRQLAKLLDFESDAPNAAVLVNNYDWMKDISFLEFIRDIGKGITVNHMMAKDSVKKRFSGEGDGMSFTEFTYQLVQGFDFLHLYQTMNCKVQLGGADQWGNITTGTELIRRKLGNEAEAFAITCPLITKADGTKFGKTESGNVWLDARYTSPYKFYQFWLNVSDEDAKRYIRIFTLLDRETVEALTAEHEAAPHLRVLQKRLAQEITTMIHSREEYEKAVEASAILFGGSTSEALRKIDEETLLQVFEGVPQFRIARAELGLPFVDLCAEKTQVFPSKGECRKMVQGGGVSLNKEKVADPARTVGEADLIAGKYLLVQRGKKNYYLVIAE
;
A
#
# COMPACT_ATOMS: atom_id res chain seq x y z
N MET A 1 4.26 -24.93 19.28
CA MET A 1 5.14 -23.75 19.31
C MET A 1 4.57 -22.81 20.35
N ALA A 2 5.39 -22.21 21.22
CA ALA A 2 4.91 -21.18 22.15
C ALA A 2 4.34 -20.02 21.31
N THR A 3 3.13 -19.59 21.62
CA THR A 3 2.51 -18.42 20.98
C THR A 3 3.36 -17.19 21.31
N LYS A 4 3.79 -16.45 20.29
CA LYS A 4 4.53 -15.19 20.47
C LYS A 4 3.64 -14.19 21.21
N ASN A 5 4.21 -13.39 22.11
CA ASN A 5 3.49 -12.28 22.73
C ASN A 5 3.28 -11.17 21.70
N PHE A 6 2.02 -10.76 21.47
CA PHE A 6 1.66 -9.79 20.46
C PHE A 6 2.27 -8.40 20.75
N ILE A 7 2.23 -7.94 21.99
CA ILE A 7 2.78 -6.63 22.35
C ILE A 7 4.29 -6.60 22.13
N GLU A 8 5.01 -7.62 22.61
CA GLU A 8 6.47 -7.72 22.42
C GLU A 8 6.84 -7.81 20.93
N GLU A 9 6.02 -8.53 20.12
CA GLU A 9 6.23 -8.62 18.67
C GLU A 9 6.07 -7.25 18.01
N LEU A 10 5.07 -6.45 18.37
CA LEU A 10 4.88 -5.12 17.80
C LEU A 10 5.87 -4.08 18.35
N GLU A 11 6.30 -4.19 19.60
CA GLU A 11 7.28 -3.28 20.21
C GLU A 11 8.63 -3.35 19.48
N TRP A 12 9.19 -4.54 19.30
CA TRP A 12 10.48 -4.66 18.61
C TRP A 12 10.39 -4.25 17.11
N ARG A 13 9.21 -4.38 16.49
CA ARG A 13 8.94 -3.92 15.13
C ARG A 13 8.79 -2.40 15.03
N GLY A 14 8.63 -1.70 16.16
CA GLY A 14 8.34 -0.27 16.18
C GLY A 14 6.92 0.06 15.74
N MET A 15 5.97 -0.85 15.97
CA MET A 15 4.56 -0.73 15.56
C MET A 15 3.63 -0.34 16.71
N ILE A 16 4.15 0.03 17.85
CA ILE A 16 3.36 0.53 18.99
C ILE A 16 3.52 2.04 19.13
N HIS A 17 2.39 2.76 19.18
CA HIS A 17 2.34 4.18 19.55
C HIS A 17 1.75 4.35 20.94
N THR A 18 0.56 3.82 21.19
CA THR A 18 -0.11 3.92 22.49
C THR A 18 -0.85 2.61 22.79
N ILE A 19 -0.70 2.14 24.02
CA ILE A 19 -1.43 1.00 24.57
C ILE A 19 -2.28 1.51 25.73
N MET A 20 -3.59 1.26 25.72
CA MET A 20 -4.45 1.57 26.85
C MET A 20 -4.12 0.64 28.04
N PRO A 21 -4.05 1.16 29.29
CA PRO A 21 -3.81 0.34 30.47
C PRO A 21 -4.78 -0.84 30.54
N GLY A 22 -4.28 -2.04 30.89
CA GLY A 22 -5.05 -3.28 30.94
C GLY A 22 -5.07 -4.07 29.63
N ALA A 23 -4.69 -3.47 28.50
CA ALA A 23 -4.72 -4.17 27.20
C ALA A 23 -3.68 -5.30 27.12
N LYS A 24 -2.50 -5.10 27.70
CA LYS A 24 -1.44 -6.12 27.73
C LYS A 24 -1.88 -7.32 28.56
N GLU A 25 -2.39 -7.08 29.74
CA GLU A 25 -2.89 -8.10 30.67
C GLU A 25 -4.06 -8.90 30.03
N GLN A 26 -4.96 -8.24 29.30
CA GLN A 26 -6.05 -8.90 28.56
C GLN A 26 -5.50 -9.85 27.50
N LEU A 27 -4.49 -9.44 26.74
CA LEU A 27 -3.89 -10.25 25.67
C LEU A 27 -3.07 -11.42 26.22
N GLU A 28 -2.47 -11.27 27.38
CA GLU A 28 -1.73 -12.37 28.05
C GLU A 28 -2.67 -13.36 28.73
N LYS A 29 -3.86 -12.93 29.13
CA LYS A 29 -4.82 -13.74 29.88
C LYS A 29 -5.52 -14.78 29.01
N GLU A 30 -5.92 -14.41 27.79
CA GLU A 30 -6.75 -15.25 26.93
C GLU A 30 -6.61 -14.90 25.45
N MET A 31 -7.04 -15.84 24.57
CA MET A 31 -7.26 -15.49 23.18
C MET A 31 -8.28 -14.35 23.08
N THR A 32 -7.86 -13.24 22.58
CA THR A 32 -8.65 -12.00 22.52
C THR A 32 -9.09 -11.72 21.07
N THR A 33 -10.30 -11.22 20.93
CA THR A 33 -10.79 -10.70 19.63
C THR A 33 -10.49 -9.20 19.56
N ALA A 34 -9.88 -8.77 18.46
CA ALA A 34 -9.65 -7.37 18.16
C ALA A 34 -10.12 -7.00 16.75
N TYR A 35 -10.48 -5.75 16.50
CA TYR A 35 -10.82 -5.29 15.16
C TYR A 35 -10.00 -4.09 14.71
N LEU A 36 -9.88 -3.95 13.40
CA LEU A 36 -9.38 -2.79 12.71
C LEU A 36 -10.34 -2.44 11.56
N GLY A 37 -10.75 -1.18 11.49
CA GLY A 37 -11.65 -0.68 10.45
C GLY A 37 -10.90 -0.13 9.24
N ILE A 38 -11.44 -0.41 8.05
CA ILE A 38 -10.94 0.06 6.77
C ILE A 38 -12.12 0.63 5.98
N ASP A 39 -12.13 1.94 5.76
CA ASP A 39 -13.13 2.58 4.90
C ASP A 39 -12.82 2.31 3.42
N PRO A 40 -13.79 1.81 2.64
CA PRO A 40 -13.59 1.39 1.24
C PRO A 40 -13.61 2.59 0.27
N THR A 41 -12.67 3.52 0.44
CA THR A 41 -12.58 4.76 -0.35
C THR A 41 -12.09 4.56 -1.79
N ALA A 42 -11.60 3.37 -2.13
CA ALA A 42 -11.21 2.92 -3.46
C ALA A 42 -11.37 1.40 -3.57
N ASP A 43 -11.34 0.87 -4.78
CA ASP A 43 -11.42 -0.58 -5.04
C ASP A 43 -10.07 -1.30 -4.91
N SER A 44 -9.12 -0.67 -4.23
CA SER A 44 -7.85 -1.27 -3.82
C SER A 44 -7.35 -0.65 -2.52
N LEU A 45 -6.65 -1.47 -1.74
CA LEU A 45 -5.76 -0.98 -0.69
C LEU A 45 -4.48 -0.42 -1.33
N HIS A 46 -3.86 0.52 -0.64
CA HIS A 46 -2.50 0.99 -0.93
C HIS A 46 -1.56 0.66 0.22
N ILE A 47 -0.25 0.81 0.03
CA ILE A 47 0.75 0.43 1.04
C ILE A 47 0.58 1.14 2.39
N GLY A 48 -0.08 2.29 2.45
CA GLY A 48 -0.43 2.94 3.72
C GLY A 48 -1.42 2.11 4.56
N HIS A 49 -2.37 1.43 3.92
CA HIS A 49 -3.29 0.50 4.61
C HIS A 49 -2.59 -0.79 5.04
N LEU A 50 -1.51 -1.17 4.35
CA LEU A 50 -0.79 -2.41 4.63
C LEU A 50 -0.27 -2.46 6.07
N VAL A 51 0.05 -1.31 6.69
CA VAL A 51 0.44 -1.25 8.11
C VAL A 51 -0.64 -1.88 9.00
N GLY A 52 -1.89 -1.44 8.83
CA GLY A 52 -3.03 -1.98 9.61
C GLY A 52 -3.27 -3.46 9.34
N VAL A 53 -3.13 -3.89 8.07
CA VAL A 53 -3.27 -5.30 7.70
C VAL A 53 -2.15 -6.15 8.32
N MET A 54 -0.91 -5.64 8.38
CA MET A 54 0.21 -6.31 9.05
C MET A 54 -0.01 -6.46 10.56
N ILE A 55 -0.63 -5.45 11.21
CA ILE A 55 -1.01 -5.56 12.61
C ILE A 55 -2.01 -6.69 12.82
N LEU A 56 -3.07 -6.77 12.00
CA LEU A 56 -4.03 -7.88 12.05
C LEU A 56 -3.37 -9.23 11.77
N LYS A 57 -2.41 -9.27 10.84
CA LYS A 57 -1.64 -10.50 10.53
C LYS A 57 -0.82 -10.95 11.73
N HIS A 58 -0.07 -10.05 12.37
CA HIS A 58 0.68 -10.38 13.58
C HIS A 58 -0.25 -10.78 14.72
N PHE A 59 -1.39 -10.12 14.87
CA PHE A 59 -2.41 -10.48 15.87
C PHE A 59 -2.87 -11.93 15.70
N GLN A 60 -3.20 -12.31 14.45
CA GLN A 60 -3.56 -13.70 14.13
C GLN A 60 -2.41 -14.69 14.40
N MET A 61 -1.19 -14.35 13.97
CA MET A 61 -0.01 -15.20 14.16
C MET A 61 0.36 -15.39 15.65
N CYS A 62 0.01 -14.42 16.50
CA CYS A 62 0.18 -14.51 17.95
C CYS A 62 -0.97 -15.25 18.66
N GLY A 63 -1.89 -15.88 17.91
CA GLY A 63 -2.94 -16.73 18.45
C GLY A 63 -4.23 -16.00 18.83
N HIS A 64 -4.37 -14.71 18.49
CA HIS A 64 -5.56 -13.93 18.73
C HIS A 64 -6.46 -13.87 17.48
N ARG A 65 -7.73 -13.51 17.66
CA ARG A 65 -8.73 -13.49 16.60
C ARG A 65 -8.92 -12.10 16.00
N PRO A 66 -8.46 -11.83 14.77
CA PRO A 66 -8.67 -10.53 14.11
C PRO A 66 -10.05 -10.46 13.45
N LEU A 67 -10.72 -9.31 13.61
CA LEU A 67 -11.86 -8.90 12.81
C LEU A 67 -11.40 -7.79 11.84
N ALA A 68 -11.53 -8.04 10.55
CA ALA A 68 -11.33 -7.01 9.53
C ALA A 68 -12.70 -6.34 9.26
N LEU A 69 -12.88 -5.12 9.75
CA LEU A 69 -14.12 -4.36 9.54
C LEU A 69 -13.99 -3.55 8.26
N ILE A 70 -14.90 -3.79 7.33
CA ILE A 70 -15.09 -2.92 6.16
C ILE A 70 -16.14 -1.88 6.50
N GLY A 71 -15.75 -0.61 6.35
CA GLY A 71 -16.61 0.53 6.68
C GLY A 71 -17.67 0.82 5.63
N GLY A 72 -18.67 -0.05 5.47
CA GLY A 72 -19.78 0.19 4.55
C GLY A 72 -20.63 1.38 4.95
N ALA A 73 -20.91 1.55 6.24
CA ALA A 73 -21.62 2.72 6.76
C ALA A 73 -20.69 3.92 6.96
N THR A 74 -19.53 3.72 7.57
CA THR A 74 -18.55 4.80 7.81
C THR A 74 -17.99 5.38 6.52
N GLY A 75 -17.85 4.58 5.46
CA GLY A 75 -17.45 5.04 4.13
C GLY A 75 -18.47 6.01 3.48
N MET A 76 -19.75 5.93 3.88
CA MET A 76 -20.79 6.89 3.46
C MET A 76 -20.72 8.23 4.21
N ILE A 77 -20.02 8.27 5.34
CA ILE A 77 -19.90 9.46 6.20
C ILE A 77 -18.55 10.15 5.95
N GLY A 78 -17.47 9.39 5.92
CA GLY A 78 -16.11 9.87 5.75
C GLY A 78 -15.42 10.28 7.04
N ASP A 79 -14.30 9.62 7.36
CA ASP A 79 -13.51 9.89 8.56
C ASP A 79 -12.79 11.25 8.46
N PRO A 80 -13.02 12.17 9.42
CA PRO A 80 -12.35 13.47 9.46
C PRO A 80 -10.93 13.41 10.04
N SER A 81 -10.50 12.28 10.62
CA SER A 81 -9.21 12.16 11.31
C SER A 81 -8.04 12.43 10.37
N GLY A 82 -7.13 13.31 10.78
CA GLY A 82 -5.95 13.68 9.99
C GLY A 82 -6.25 14.45 8.69
N LYS A 83 -7.47 15.00 8.53
CA LYS A 83 -7.91 15.77 7.35
C LYS A 83 -8.23 17.22 7.69
N SER A 84 -7.98 18.10 6.73
CA SER A 84 -8.34 19.52 6.80
C SER A 84 -9.62 19.85 6.01
N GLN A 85 -10.05 18.95 5.11
CA GLN A 85 -11.21 19.14 4.23
C GLN A 85 -12.14 17.93 4.31
N GLU A 86 -13.43 18.17 4.07
CA GLU A 86 -14.46 17.14 4.00
C GLU A 86 -14.21 16.20 2.80
N ARG A 87 -14.57 14.92 2.97
CA ARG A 87 -14.43 13.91 1.91
C ARG A 87 -15.61 13.98 0.94
N ASN A 88 -15.35 13.70 -0.32
CA ASN A 88 -16.41 13.40 -1.27
C ASN A 88 -17.08 12.08 -0.86
N LEU A 89 -18.41 12.10 -0.77
CA LEU A 89 -19.19 10.92 -0.45
C LEU A 89 -19.27 10.01 -1.68
N LEU A 90 -19.13 8.71 -1.45
CA LEU A 90 -19.31 7.69 -2.48
C LEU A 90 -20.77 7.20 -2.48
N ASP A 91 -21.28 6.83 -3.64
CA ASP A 91 -22.56 6.16 -3.75
C ASP A 91 -22.50 4.69 -3.31
N GLU A 92 -23.66 4.11 -2.98
CA GLU A 92 -23.73 2.74 -2.48
C GLU A 92 -23.18 1.69 -3.47
N PRO A 93 -23.45 1.74 -4.79
CA PRO A 93 -22.90 0.80 -5.74
C PRO A 93 -21.35 0.81 -5.76
N THR A 94 -20.75 2.00 -5.75
CA THR A 94 -19.29 2.18 -5.69
C THR A 94 -18.71 1.61 -4.41
N LEU A 95 -19.34 1.89 -3.25
CA LEU A 95 -18.91 1.34 -1.96
C LEU A 95 -18.94 -0.18 -1.95
N ARG A 96 -20.00 -0.80 -2.47
CA ARG A 96 -20.12 -2.27 -2.54
C ARG A 96 -19.05 -2.88 -3.45
N HIS A 97 -18.78 -2.25 -4.59
CA HIS A 97 -17.70 -2.68 -5.49
C HIS A 97 -16.34 -2.64 -4.77
N ASN A 98 -16.05 -1.54 -4.09
CA ASN A 98 -14.81 -1.35 -3.34
C ASN A 98 -14.69 -2.37 -2.20
N GLN A 99 -15.78 -2.63 -1.47
CA GLN A 99 -15.80 -3.63 -0.38
C GLN A 99 -15.38 -5.01 -0.86
N GLU A 100 -15.95 -5.48 -1.98
CA GLU A 100 -15.62 -6.79 -2.53
C GLU A 100 -14.17 -6.86 -3.03
N ALA A 101 -13.65 -5.78 -3.58
CA ALA A 101 -12.27 -5.72 -4.01
C ALA A 101 -11.29 -5.78 -2.81
N ILE A 102 -11.55 -5.02 -1.75
CA ILE A 102 -10.75 -5.02 -0.53
C ILE A 102 -10.80 -6.39 0.16
N LYS A 103 -11.99 -7.01 0.24
CA LYS A 103 -12.16 -8.37 0.79
C LYS A 103 -11.21 -9.38 0.12
N ARG A 104 -11.16 -9.37 -1.23
CA ARG A 104 -10.25 -10.25 -1.98
C ARG A 104 -8.77 -10.01 -1.66
N GLN A 105 -8.38 -8.77 -1.42
CA GLN A 105 -7.00 -8.43 -1.05
C GLN A 105 -6.68 -8.88 0.38
N LEU A 106 -7.58 -8.67 1.32
CA LEU A 106 -7.41 -9.11 2.72
C LEU A 106 -7.33 -10.64 2.83
N ALA A 107 -8.11 -11.37 2.02
CA ALA A 107 -8.10 -12.84 2.00
C ALA A 107 -6.76 -13.46 1.57
N LYS A 108 -5.90 -12.71 0.88
CA LYS A 108 -4.53 -13.14 0.58
C LYS A 108 -3.59 -13.06 1.79
N LEU A 109 -3.90 -12.21 2.76
CA LEU A 109 -3.01 -11.87 3.87
C LEU A 109 -3.46 -12.49 5.20
N LEU A 110 -4.76 -12.61 5.42
CA LEU A 110 -5.36 -13.17 6.63
C LEU A 110 -6.00 -14.52 6.34
N ASP A 111 -5.94 -15.40 7.28
CA ASP A 111 -6.63 -16.69 7.20
C ASP A 111 -8.08 -16.53 7.69
N PHE A 112 -9.01 -16.55 6.75
CA PHE A 112 -10.46 -16.49 6.99
C PHE A 112 -11.15 -17.86 6.88
N GLU A 113 -10.46 -18.87 6.37
CA GLU A 113 -11.08 -20.10 5.89
C GLU A 113 -10.81 -21.31 6.79
N SER A 114 -9.77 -21.26 7.63
CA SER A 114 -9.44 -22.39 8.50
C SER A 114 -10.44 -22.55 9.65
N ASP A 115 -10.53 -23.76 10.18
CA ASP A 115 -11.31 -24.06 11.39
C ASP A 115 -10.59 -23.65 12.70
N ALA A 116 -9.50 -22.89 12.60
CA ALA A 116 -8.75 -22.43 13.77
C ALA A 116 -9.60 -21.46 14.61
N PRO A 117 -9.55 -21.55 15.95
CA PRO A 117 -10.35 -20.68 16.82
C PRO A 117 -10.04 -19.19 16.63
N ASN A 118 -8.86 -18.87 16.12
CA ASN A 118 -8.39 -17.51 15.77
C ASN A 118 -8.44 -17.22 14.27
N ALA A 119 -9.21 -17.98 13.49
CA ALA A 119 -9.50 -17.61 12.12
C ALA A 119 -10.08 -16.18 12.05
N ALA A 120 -9.63 -15.40 11.08
CA ALA A 120 -10.10 -14.03 10.91
C ALA A 120 -11.59 -13.99 10.52
N VAL A 121 -12.26 -12.92 10.87
CA VAL A 121 -13.65 -12.68 10.42
C VAL A 121 -13.73 -11.36 9.70
N LEU A 122 -14.37 -11.37 8.54
CA LEU A 122 -14.72 -10.16 7.83
C LEU A 122 -16.10 -9.69 8.29
N VAL A 123 -16.20 -8.42 8.69
CA VAL A 123 -17.45 -7.80 9.09
C VAL A 123 -17.65 -6.48 8.35
N ASN A 124 -18.93 -6.09 8.18
CA ASN A 124 -19.29 -4.84 7.51
C ASN A 124 -20.22 -4.05 8.42
N ASN A 125 -19.85 -2.84 8.81
CA ASN A 125 -20.67 -2.04 9.72
C ASN A 125 -22.00 -1.57 9.10
N TYR A 126 -22.17 -1.65 7.79
CA TYR A 126 -23.45 -1.43 7.15
C TYR A 126 -24.51 -2.44 7.61
N ASP A 127 -24.11 -3.68 7.93
CA ASP A 127 -25.05 -4.75 8.29
C ASP A 127 -25.84 -4.46 9.57
N TRP A 128 -25.25 -3.76 10.54
CA TRP A 128 -25.93 -3.36 11.77
C TRP A 128 -26.38 -1.90 11.78
N MET A 129 -25.80 -1.04 10.93
CA MET A 129 -26.16 0.38 10.90
C MET A 129 -27.40 0.67 10.05
N LYS A 130 -27.63 -0.10 8.98
CA LYS A 130 -28.75 0.14 8.04
C LYS A 130 -30.13 0.05 8.66
N ASP A 131 -30.27 -0.74 9.71
CA ASP A 131 -31.56 -1.03 10.36
C ASP A 131 -31.84 -0.14 11.58
N ILE A 132 -30.84 0.69 11.99
CA ILE A 132 -31.02 1.64 13.10
C ILE A 132 -31.63 2.93 12.57
N SER A 133 -32.79 3.30 13.13
CA SER A 133 -33.41 4.59 12.82
C SER A 133 -32.57 5.74 13.42
N PHE A 134 -32.63 6.92 12.79
CA PHE A 134 -31.98 8.11 13.31
C PHE A 134 -32.38 8.44 14.76
N LEU A 135 -33.65 8.26 15.10
CA LEU A 135 -34.16 8.52 16.47
C LEU A 135 -33.57 7.53 17.49
N GLU A 136 -33.49 6.26 17.11
CA GLU A 136 -32.86 5.24 17.97
C GLU A 136 -31.36 5.53 18.17
N PHE A 137 -30.65 5.86 17.11
CA PHE A 137 -29.25 6.21 17.22
C PHE A 137 -28.99 7.41 18.14
N ILE A 138 -29.74 8.50 17.98
CA ILE A 138 -29.64 9.68 18.85
C ILE A 138 -30.02 9.35 20.30
N ARG A 139 -31.13 8.63 20.52
CA ARG A 139 -31.58 8.26 21.86
C ARG A 139 -30.63 7.31 22.57
N ASP A 140 -30.17 6.26 21.87
CA ASP A 140 -29.49 5.14 22.52
C ASP A 140 -27.96 5.28 22.46
N ILE A 141 -27.42 5.84 21.42
CA ILE A 141 -25.98 6.03 21.27
C ILE A 141 -25.58 7.47 21.60
N GLY A 142 -26.23 8.47 21.02
CA GLY A 142 -25.92 9.88 21.24
C GLY A 142 -25.94 10.30 22.71
N LYS A 143 -26.89 9.79 23.50
CA LYS A 143 -26.99 10.03 24.95
C LYS A 143 -25.77 9.46 25.72
N GLY A 144 -25.07 8.44 25.17
CA GLY A 144 -23.94 7.79 25.81
C GLY A 144 -22.69 8.67 25.88
N ILE A 145 -22.52 9.63 24.97
CA ILE A 145 -21.33 10.48 24.87
C ILE A 145 -21.72 11.96 24.94
N THR A 146 -21.02 12.74 25.78
CA THR A 146 -21.31 14.18 25.89
C THR A 146 -20.65 14.95 24.74
N VAL A 147 -21.29 16.04 24.31
CA VAL A 147 -20.70 16.96 23.32
C VAL A 147 -19.32 17.47 23.76
N ASN A 148 -19.15 17.76 25.06
CA ASN A 148 -17.84 18.18 25.61
C ASN A 148 -16.76 17.11 25.38
N HIS A 149 -17.08 15.83 25.54
CA HIS A 149 -16.15 14.73 25.24
C HIS A 149 -15.79 14.70 23.77
N MET A 150 -16.77 14.86 22.88
CA MET A 150 -16.57 14.90 21.43
C MET A 150 -15.72 16.11 21.01
N MET A 151 -15.99 17.28 21.55
CA MET A 151 -15.24 18.52 21.28
C MET A 151 -13.80 18.49 21.81
N ALA A 152 -13.50 17.65 22.81
CA ALA A 152 -12.16 17.52 23.37
C ALA A 152 -11.19 16.74 22.48
N LYS A 153 -11.65 16.09 21.41
CA LYS A 153 -10.80 15.33 20.48
C LYS A 153 -9.92 16.26 19.63
N ASP A 154 -8.67 15.88 19.39
CA ASP A 154 -7.71 16.72 18.67
C ASP A 154 -8.12 16.98 17.21
N SER A 155 -8.73 16.00 16.55
CA SER A 155 -9.29 16.15 15.19
C SER A 155 -10.38 17.22 15.14
N VAL A 156 -11.23 17.27 16.18
CA VAL A 156 -12.31 18.26 16.30
C VAL A 156 -11.74 19.63 16.65
N LYS A 157 -10.88 19.73 17.68
CA LYS A 157 -10.27 21.01 18.12
C LYS A 157 -9.58 21.73 16.97
N LYS A 158 -8.80 21.04 16.15
CA LYS A 158 -8.09 21.63 15.00
C LYS A 158 -9.04 22.27 13.99
N ARG A 159 -10.21 21.68 13.75
CA ARG A 159 -11.19 22.18 12.80
C ARG A 159 -11.96 23.42 13.36
N PHE A 160 -12.06 23.55 14.68
CA PHE A 160 -12.73 24.69 15.35
C PHE A 160 -11.74 25.82 15.72
N SER A 161 -10.43 25.62 15.66
CA SER A 161 -9.42 26.64 15.99
C SER A 161 -9.19 27.70 14.90
N GLY A 162 -9.94 27.68 13.82
CA GLY A 162 -9.86 28.66 12.73
C GLY A 162 -8.87 28.32 11.62
N GLU A 163 -8.24 27.16 11.66
CA GLU A 163 -7.29 26.70 10.63
C GLU A 163 -7.96 25.90 9.49
N GLY A 164 -9.30 25.94 9.36
CA GLY A 164 -10.03 25.18 8.35
C GLY A 164 -11.47 25.64 8.16
N ASP A 165 -12.19 25.01 7.20
CA ASP A 165 -13.56 25.34 6.79
C ASP A 165 -14.66 24.93 7.81
N GLY A 166 -14.30 24.69 9.08
CA GLY A 166 -15.20 24.13 10.08
C GLY A 166 -15.40 22.63 9.95
N MET A 167 -16.44 22.09 10.55
CA MET A 167 -16.77 20.66 10.52
C MET A 167 -18.26 20.50 10.34
N SER A 168 -18.69 19.67 9.38
CA SER A 168 -20.11 19.35 9.18
C SER A 168 -20.63 18.47 10.33
N PHE A 169 -21.96 18.45 10.52
CA PHE A 169 -22.58 17.52 11.46
C PHE A 169 -22.25 16.06 11.14
N THR A 170 -22.18 15.73 9.86
CA THR A 170 -21.79 14.39 9.36
C THR A 170 -20.42 14.00 9.86
N GLU A 171 -19.40 14.84 9.62
CA GLU A 171 -18.03 14.59 10.11
C GLU A 171 -17.96 14.55 11.65
N PHE A 172 -18.69 15.43 12.33
CA PHE A 172 -18.69 15.50 13.80
C PHE A 172 -19.27 14.22 14.43
N THR A 173 -20.29 13.62 13.81
CA THR A 173 -20.93 12.40 14.30
C THR A 173 -20.15 11.13 13.96
N TYR A 174 -19.17 11.17 13.06
CA TYR A 174 -18.37 10.01 12.67
C TYR A 174 -17.82 9.24 13.89
N GLN A 175 -17.28 9.95 14.88
CA GLN A 175 -16.72 9.34 16.09
C GLN A 175 -17.77 8.54 16.90
N LEU A 176 -19.06 8.91 16.82
CA LEU A 176 -20.15 8.14 17.45
C LEU A 176 -20.48 6.87 16.67
N VAL A 177 -20.43 6.94 15.33
CA VAL A 177 -20.68 5.79 14.45
C VAL A 177 -19.59 4.74 14.66
N GLN A 178 -18.32 5.13 14.61
CA GLN A 178 -17.21 4.22 14.90
C GLN A 178 -17.22 3.72 16.36
N GLY A 179 -17.60 4.56 17.31
CA GLY A 179 -17.76 4.15 18.71
C GLY A 179 -18.87 3.11 18.89
N PHE A 180 -19.94 3.23 18.12
CA PHE A 180 -21.01 2.23 18.11
C PHE A 180 -20.58 0.91 17.47
N ASP A 181 -19.76 0.94 16.41
CA ASP A 181 -19.16 -0.28 15.85
C ASP A 181 -18.43 -1.07 16.93
N PHE A 182 -17.63 -0.39 17.77
CA PHE A 182 -16.92 -1.07 18.85
C PHE A 182 -17.87 -1.66 19.89
N LEU A 183 -18.90 -0.91 20.32
CA LEU A 183 -19.92 -1.42 21.24
C LEU A 183 -20.64 -2.64 20.67
N HIS A 184 -21.04 -2.58 19.40
CA HIS A 184 -21.72 -3.68 18.71
C HIS A 184 -20.85 -4.93 18.65
N LEU A 185 -19.60 -4.79 18.22
CA LEU A 185 -18.65 -5.91 18.15
C LEU A 185 -18.28 -6.46 19.53
N TYR A 186 -18.20 -5.60 20.54
CA TYR A 186 -18.02 -6.02 21.92
C TYR A 186 -19.17 -6.93 22.40
N GLN A 187 -20.42 -6.53 22.15
CA GLN A 187 -21.62 -7.26 22.60
C GLN A 187 -21.87 -8.53 21.80
N THR A 188 -21.60 -8.53 20.49
CA THR A 188 -21.98 -9.63 19.59
C THR A 188 -20.84 -10.61 19.32
N MET A 189 -19.59 -10.17 19.38
CA MET A 189 -18.42 -10.96 19.01
C MET A 189 -17.35 -11.02 20.11
N ASN A 190 -17.65 -10.52 21.32
CA ASN A 190 -16.68 -10.42 22.42
C ASN A 190 -15.37 -9.73 22.01
N CYS A 191 -15.49 -8.69 21.14
CA CYS A 191 -14.35 -7.93 20.66
C CYS A 191 -13.91 -6.93 21.74
N LYS A 192 -12.80 -7.20 22.40
CA LYS A 192 -12.32 -6.38 23.53
C LYS A 192 -11.29 -5.32 23.15
N VAL A 193 -10.70 -5.41 21.96
CA VAL A 193 -9.63 -4.50 21.54
C VAL A 193 -9.96 -3.86 20.20
N GLN A 194 -9.77 -2.55 20.10
CA GLN A 194 -9.73 -1.86 18.80
C GLN A 194 -8.29 -1.46 18.47
N LEU A 195 -7.88 -1.79 17.24
CA LEU A 195 -6.58 -1.47 16.67
C LEU A 195 -6.73 -0.32 15.67
N GLY A 196 -5.72 0.55 15.56
CA GLY A 196 -5.77 1.64 14.58
C GLY A 196 -4.47 2.43 14.50
N GLY A 197 -4.42 3.43 13.61
CA GLY A 197 -3.35 4.41 13.58
C GLY A 197 -3.44 5.41 14.74
N ALA A 198 -2.36 6.11 15.02
CA ALA A 198 -2.32 7.13 16.10
C ALA A 198 -3.36 8.24 15.92
N ASP A 199 -3.73 8.54 14.67
CA ASP A 199 -4.79 9.50 14.33
C ASP A 199 -6.19 9.02 14.72
N GLN A 200 -6.38 7.71 14.92
CA GLN A 200 -7.63 7.08 15.31
C GLN A 200 -7.89 7.07 16.83
N TRP A 201 -6.92 7.46 17.65
CA TRP A 201 -7.02 7.42 19.11
C TRP A 201 -8.30 8.05 19.65
N GLY A 202 -8.68 9.21 19.11
CA GLY A 202 -9.90 9.92 19.49
C GLY A 202 -11.18 9.12 19.21
N ASN A 203 -11.30 8.53 18.04
CA ASN A 203 -12.46 7.72 17.66
C ASN A 203 -12.50 6.42 18.49
N ILE A 204 -11.35 5.74 18.65
CA ILE A 204 -11.26 4.49 19.43
C ILE A 204 -11.67 4.71 20.88
N THR A 205 -11.17 5.77 21.51
CA THR A 205 -11.49 6.09 22.91
C THR A 205 -12.94 6.55 23.12
N THR A 206 -13.62 7.02 22.06
CA THR A 206 -15.05 7.23 22.10
C THR A 206 -15.79 5.89 22.23
N GLY A 207 -15.32 4.85 21.53
CA GLY A 207 -15.88 3.50 21.64
C GLY A 207 -15.67 2.88 23.03
N THR A 208 -14.46 2.95 23.59
CA THR A 208 -14.22 2.44 24.96
C THR A 208 -15.06 3.15 26.00
N GLU A 209 -15.21 4.48 25.90
CA GLU A 209 -16.07 5.27 26.79
C GLU A 209 -17.55 4.90 26.63
N LEU A 210 -18.02 4.69 25.40
CA LEU A 210 -19.39 4.28 25.13
C LEU A 210 -19.69 2.90 25.75
N ILE A 211 -18.79 1.94 25.61
CA ILE A 211 -18.89 0.61 26.22
C ILE A 211 -18.99 0.75 27.75
N ARG A 212 -18.07 1.49 28.36
CA ARG A 212 -18.08 1.72 29.82
C ARG A 212 -19.38 2.35 30.30
N ARG A 213 -19.91 3.33 29.60
CA ARG A 213 -21.16 4.02 30.00
C ARG A 213 -22.40 3.18 29.81
N LYS A 214 -22.42 2.33 28.78
CA LYS A 214 -23.59 1.48 28.47
C LYS A 214 -23.64 0.21 29.28
N LEU A 215 -22.48 -0.41 29.52
CA LEU A 215 -22.38 -1.74 30.12
C LEU A 215 -21.85 -1.74 31.55
N GLY A 216 -21.39 -0.58 32.05
CA GLY A 216 -20.84 -0.43 33.39
C GLY A 216 -19.31 -0.44 33.42
N ASN A 217 -18.75 -0.11 34.58
CA ASN A 217 -17.28 0.01 34.74
C ASN A 217 -16.53 -1.32 34.65
N GLU A 218 -17.25 -2.44 34.79
CA GLU A 218 -16.67 -3.78 34.68
C GLU A 218 -16.51 -4.24 33.21
N ALA A 219 -17.04 -3.46 32.26
CA ALA A 219 -16.89 -3.76 30.85
C ALA A 219 -15.52 -3.26 30.35
N GLU A 220 -14.59 -4.20 30.20
CA GLU A 220 -13.22 -3.94 29.79
C GLU A 220 -13.08 -3.90 28.28
N ALA A 221 -12.79 -2.72 27.72
CA ALA A 221 -12.51 -2.52 26.32
C ALA A 221 -11.26 -1.65 26.15
N PHE A 222 -10.39 -2.00 25.21
CA PHE A 222 -9.04 -1.45 25.12
C PHE A 222 -8.74 -0.90 23.73
N ALA A 223 -7.80 0.05 23.68
CA ALA A 223 -7.27 0.66 22.49
C ALA A 223 -5.78 0.39 22.37
N ILE A 224 -5.33 0.00 21.17
CA ILE A 224 -3.91 -0.09 20.80
C ILE A 224 -3.73 0.64 19.47
N THR A 225 -2.81 1.61 19.45
CA THR A 225 -2.52 2.35 18.22
C THR A 225 -1.07 2.20 17.78
N CYS A 226 -0.88 2.22 16.44
CA CYS A 226 0.43 2.23 15.80
C CYS A 226 0.82 3.65 15.34
N PRO A 227 2.12 3.94 15.20
CA PRO A 227 2.57 5.19 14.64
C PRO A 227 2.07 5.38 13.20
N LEU A 228 1.83 6.62 12.81
CA LEU A 228 1.66 6.94 11.39
C LEU A 228 3.01 6.79 10.69
N ILE A 229 3.03 6.02 9.63
CA ILE A 229 4.26 5.79 8.88
C ILE A 229 4.53 6.98 7.95
N THR A 230 5.71 7.56 8.10
CA THR A 230 6.27 8.59 7.22
C THR A 230 7.57 8.08 6.62
N LYS A 231 8.03 8.68 5.52
CA LYS A 231 9.39 8.47 5.05
C LYS A 231 10.39 9.17 5.99
N ALA A 232 11.66 8.81 5.91
CA ALA A 232 12.73 9.41 6.71
C ALA A 232 12.84 10.93 6.49
N ASP A 233 12.49 11.43 5.31
CA ASP A 233 12.43 12.84 4.98
C ASP A 233 11.19 13.58 5.52
N GLY A 234 10.33 12.89 6.28
CA GLY A 234 9.09 13.42 6.86
C GLY A 234 7.90 13.47 5.89
N THR A 235 8.08 13.10 4.64
CA THR A 235 6.97 13.07 3.67
C THR A 235 6.05 11.88 3.90
N LYS A 236 4.84 11.95 3.30
CA LYS A 236 3.84 10.87 3.47
C LYS A 236 4.32 9.58 2.83
N PHE A 237 4.29 8.50 3.62
CA PHE A 237 4.52 7.15 3.13
C PHE A 237 3.45 6.73 2.10
N GLY A 238 3.88 6.01 1.08
CA GLY A 238 2.96 5.44 0.07
C GLY A 238 2.51 6.39 -1.03
N LYS A 239 2.99 7.63 -1.03
CA LYS A 239 2.81 8.57 -2.14
C LYS A 239 4.09 8.71 -2.95
N THR A 240 3.94 8.66 -4.28
CA THR A 240 4.96 9.00 -5.27
C THR A 240 4.50 10.22 -6.07
N GLU A 241 5.32 10.73 -6.97
CA GLU A 241 4.90 11.80 -7.90
C GLU A 241 3.70 11.37 -8.77
N SER A 242 3.56 10.06 -9.05
CA SER A 242 2.44 9.48 -9.79
C SER A 242 1.22 9.10 -8.93
N GLY A 243 1.23 9.39 -7.62
CA GLY A 243 0.12 9.10 -6.71
C GLY A 243 0.40 7.98 -5.70
N ASN A 244 -0.65 7.27 -5.30
CA ASN A 244 -0.55 6.17 -4.34
C ASN A 244 0.11 4.92 -4.96
N VAL A 245 0.85 4.17 -4.14
CA VAL A 245 1.31 2.82 -4.48
C VAL A 245 0.25 1.82 -4.03
N TRP A 246 -0.44 1.25 -5.01
CA TRP A 246 -1.59 0.37 -4.80
C TRP A 246 -1.17 -1.10 -4.66
N LEU A 247 -1.97 -1.89 -3.95
CA LEU A 247 -1.76 -3.34 -3.86
C LEU A 247 -2.33 -4.08 -5.07
N ASP A 248 -3.25 -3.47 -5.82
CA ASP A 248 -3.79 -4.06 -7.04
C ASP A 248 -2.86 -3.80 -8.23
N ALA A 249 -2.54 -4.86 -8.96
CA ALA A 249 -1.68 -4.81 -10.14
C ALA A 249 -2.25 -3.94 -11.27
N ARG A 250 -3.57 -3.71 -11.31
CA ARG A 250 -4.23 -2.81 -12.27
C ARG A 250 -3.81 -1.35 -12.12
N TYR A 251 -3.46 -0.92 -10.89
CA TYR A 251 -3.10 0.47 -10.58
C TYR A 251 -1.60 0.67 -10.36
N THR A 252 -0.93 -0.31 -9.77
CA THR A 252 0.52 -0.32 -9.62
C THR A 252 1.03 -1.69 -10.01
N SER A 253 1.69 -1.77 -11.17
CA SER A 253 2.21 -3.06 -11.65
C SER A 253 3.17 -3.69 -10.64
N PRO A 254 3.29 -5.03 -10.61
CA PRO A 254 4.23 -5.73 -9.72
C PRO A 254 5.66 -5.22 -9.86
N TYR A 255 6.08 -4.86 -11.07
CA TYR A 255 7.38 -4.25 -11.31
C TYR A 255 7.54 -2.89 -10.62
N LYS A 256 6.57 -1.97 -10.76
CA LYS A 256 6.60 -0.66 -10.09
C LYS A 256 6.51 -0.81 -8.58
N PHE A 257 5.69 -1.75 -8.11
CA PHE A 257 5.57 -2.10 -6.70
C PHE A 257 6.91 -2.59 -6.14
N TYR A 258 7.58 -3.50 -6.82
CA TYR A 258 8.92 -3.98 -6.49
C TYR A 258 9.94 -2.83 -6.48
N GLN A 259 9.94 -1.96 -7.50
CA GLN A 259 10.86 -0.83 -7.61
C GLN A 259 10.65 0.19 -6.48
N PHE A 260 9.42 0.40 -6.03
CA PHE A 260 9.16 1.27 -4.88
C PHE A 260 9.94 0.82 -3.64
N TRP A 261 9.85 -0.46 -3.29
CA TRP A 261 10.53 -1.01 -2.12
C TRP A 261 12.03 -1.11 -2.31
N LEU A 262 12.46 -1.44 -3.51
CA LEU A 262 13.89 -1.49 -3.84
C LEU A 262 14.56 -0.11 -3.71
N ASN A 263 13.84 0.99 -3.94
CA ASN A 263 14.40 2.33 -3.99
C ASN A 263 14.22 3.16 -2.71
N VAL A 264 13.71 2.59 -1.62
CA VAL A 264 13.64 3.29 -0.33
C VAL A 264 15.03 3.60 0.20
N SER A 265 15.15 4.64 1.05
CA SER A 265 16.40 5.01 1.70
C SER A 265 16.89 3.91 2.64
N ASP A 266 18.15 3.94 3.02
CA ASP A 266 18.73 2.97 3.97
C ASP A 266 18.03 3.08 5.34
N GLU A 267 17.71 4.28 5.77
CA GLU A 267 16.99 4.54 7.01
C GLU A 267 15.57 3.96 6.97
N ASP A 268 14.84 4.20 5.87
CA ASP A 268 13.52 3.63 5.67
C ASP A 268 13.55 2.10 5.57
N ALA A 269 14.52 1.53 4.88
CA ALA A 269 14.66 0.08 4.74
C ALA A 269 14.81 -0.60 6.10
N LYS A 270 15.58 -0.02 7.05
CA LYS A 270 15.75 -0.54 8.43
C LYS A 270 14.43 -0.53 9.21
N ARG A 271 13.58 0.45 8.97
CA ARG A 271 12.25 0.53 9.61
C ARG A 271 11.25 -0.39 8.92
N TYR A 272 11.18 -0.32 7.60
CA TYR A 272 10.14 -0.99 6.84
C TYR A 272 10.30 -2.52 6.82
N ILE A 273 11.53 -3.04 6.90
CA ILE A 273 11.75 -4.49 6.99
C ILE A 273 11.13 -5.11 8.25
N ARG A 274 11.08 -4.34 9.34
CA ARG A 274 10.41 -4.74 10.59
C ARG A 274 8.89 -4.68 10.48
N ILE A 275 8.36 -3.65 9.81
CA ILE A 275 6.93 -3.35 9.77
C ILE A 275 6.21 -4.21 8.72
N PHE A 276 6.78 -4.35 7.52
CA PHE A 276 6.10 -4.90 6.36
C PHE A 276 6.49 -6.32 6.01
N THR A 277 7.35 -6.98 6.80
CA THR A 277 7.72 -8.38 6.58
C THR A 277 7.32 -9.26 7.75
N LEU A 278 7.24 -10.58 7.49
CA LEU A 278 6.99 -11.59 8.51
C LEU A 278 8.29 -12.23 9.01
N LEU A 279 9.43 -11.66 8.65
CA LEU A 279 10.74 -12.13 9.12
C LEU A 279 10.84 -12.04 10.64
N ASP A 280 11.51 -13.01 11.24
CA ASP A 280 11.79 -12.97 12.66
C ASP A 280 12.88 -11.96 13.02
N ARG A 281 13.00 -11.67 14.32
CA ARG A 281 13.92 -10.66 14.81
C ARG A 281 15.38 -10.96 14.48
N GLU A 282 15.79 -12.21 14.65
CA GLU A 282 17.17 -12.66 14.42
C GLU A 282 17.57 -12.44 12.94
N THR A 283 16.70 -12.84 12.01
CA THR A 283 16.89 -12.63 10.58
C THR A 283 16.98 -11.12 10.24
N VAL A 284 16.12 -10.30 10.82
CA VAL A 284 16.12 -8.84 10.55
C VAL A 284 17.39 -8.18 11.12
N GLU A 285 17.84 -8.60 12.31
CA GLU A 285 19.07 -8.07 12.93
C GLU A 285 20.31 -8.48 12.11
N ALA A 286 20.38 -9.74 11.65
CA ALA A 286 21.47 -10.20 10.78
C ALA A 286 21.53 -9.45 9.45
N LEU A 287 20.39 -9.27 8.77
CA LEU A 287 20.31 -8.50 7.52
C LEU A 287 20.67 -7.02 7.73
N THR A 288 20.32 -6.46 8.88
CA THR A 288 20.65 -5.08 9.20
C THR A 288 22.16 -4.91 9.39
N ALA A 289 22.79 -5.83 10.10
CA ALA A 289 24.26 -5.83 10.29
C ALA A 289 25.01 -6.01 8.97
N GLU A 290 24.55 -6.93 8.10
CA GLU A 290 25.10 -7.12 6.77
C GLU A 290 24.99 -5.84 5.92
N HIS A 291 23.82 -5.20 5.94
CA HIS A 291 23.58 -3.96 5.22
C HIS A 291 24.48 -2.81 5.71
N GLU A 292 24.67 -2.69 7.03
CA GLU A 292 25.52 -1.65 7.61
C GLU A 292 27.00 -1.84 7.25
N ALA A 293 27.46 -3.07 7.07
CA ALA A 293 28.81 -3.37 6.62
C ALA A 293 29.05 -3.00 5.15
N ALA A 294 28.04 -3.09 4.29
CA ALA A 294 28.13 -2.80 2.86
C ALA A 294 26.82 -2.20 2.28
N PRO A 295 26.45 -0.93 2.62
CA PRO A 295 25.17 -0.34 2.24
C PRO A 295 24.94 -0.28 0.71
N HIS A 296 26.03 -0.15 -0.06
CA HIS A 296 25.98 -0.10 -1.53
C HIS A 296 25.43 -1.39 -2.17
N LEU A 297 25.47 -2.53 -1.46
CA LEU A 297 24.89 -3.79 -1.92
C LEU A 297 23.35 -3.83 -1.78
N ARG A 298 22.77 -2.90 -1.00
CA ARG A 298 21.33 -2.72 -0.80
C ARG A 298 20.61 -4.00 -0.35
N VAL A 299 21.22 -4.75 0.57
CA VAL A 299 20.73 -6.06 1.01
C VAL A 299 19.34 -5.94 1.65
N LEU A 300 19.13 -4.93 2.51
CA LEU A 300 17.83 -4.68 3.15
C LEU A 300 16.74 -4.36 2.13
N GLN A 301 17.00 -3.45 1.18
CA GLN A 301 16.00 -3.08 0.17
C GLN A 301 15.65 -4.26 -0.73
N LYS A 302 16.63 -5.06 -1.13
CA LYS A 302 16.41 -6.26 -1.94
C LYS A 302 15.54 -7.27 -1.20
N ARG A 303 15.86 -7.54 0.07
CA ARG A 303 15.07 -8.48 0.88
C ARG A 303 13.67 -7.93 1.15
N LEU A 304 13.54 -6.66 1.49
CA LEU A 304 12.27 -5.98 1.68
C LEU A 304 11.38 -6.09 0.43
N ALA A 305 11.92 -5.73 -0.73
CA ALA A 305 11.20 -5.82 -2.00
C ALA A 305 10.79 -7.25 -2.35
N GLN A 306 11.65 -8.24 -2.07
CA GLN A 306 11.35 -9.66 -2.24
C GLN A 306 10.16 -10.08 -1.39
N GLU A 307 10.24 -9.87 -0.07
CA GLU A 307 9.22 -10.32 0.88
C GLU A 307 7.85 -9.71 0.56
N ILE A 308 7.80 -8.39 0.34
CA ILE A 308 6.53 -7.71 0.16
C ILE A 308 5.93 -7.98 -1.22
N THR A 309 6.74 -7.99 -2.29
CA THR A 309 6.23 -8.28 -3.63
C THR A 309 5.74 -9.72 -3.71
N THR A 310 6.45 -10.67 -3.12
CA THR A 310 6.00 -12.07 -3.05
C THR A 310 4.68 -12.21 -2.27
N MET A 311 4.56 -11.51 -1.15
CA MET A 311 3.38 -11.58 -0.28
C MET A 311 2.12 -10.96 -0.93
N ILE A 312 2.26 -9.84 -1.62
CA ILE A 312 1.11 -9.09 -2.19
C ILE A 312 0.71 -9.61 -3.56
N HIS A 313 1.68 -9.88 -4.42
CA HIS A 313 1.45 -10.34 -5.79
C HIS A 313 1.67 -11.85 -5.90
N SER A 314 2.89 -12.28 -6.11
CA SER A 314 3.32 -13.67 -6.05
C SER A 314 4.85 -13.77 -6.18
N ARG A 315 5.38 -14.98 -5.94
CA ARG A 315 6.80 -15.25 -6.19
C ARG A 315 7.16 -15.12 -7.67
N GLU A 316 6.29 -15.56 -8.55
CA GLU A 316 6.46 -15.45 -10.00
C GLU A 316 6.57 -13.99 -10.43
N GLU A 317 5.68 -13.12 -9.97
CA GLU A 317 5.68 -11.69 -10.27
C GLU A 317 6.94 -10.99 -9.69
N TYR A 318 7.40 -11.41 -8.52
CA TYR A 318 8.67 -10.95 -7.98
C TYR A 318 9.85 -11.34 -8.88
N GLU A 319 9.93 -12.60 -9.32
CA GLU A 319 11.01 -13.09 -10.19
C GLU A 319 11.03 -12.35 -11.54
N LYS A 320 9.86 -12.12 -12.15
CA LYS A 320 9.71 -11.26 -13.35
C LYS A 320 10.20 -9.83 -13.10
N ALA A 321 9.84 -9.24 -11.95
CA ALA A 321 10.26 -7.88 -11.61
C ALA A 321 11.79 -7.77 -11.41
N VAL A 322 12.43 -8.78 -10.82
CA VAL A 322 13.90 -8.86 -10.68
C VAL A 322 14.56 -8.97 -12.05
N GLU A 323 14.06 -9.85 -12.92
CA GLU A 323 14.59 -10.03 -14.27
C GLU A 323 14.48 -8.72 -15.07
N ALA A 324 13.30 -8.09 -15.05
CA ALA A 324 13.06 -6.80 -15.68
C ALA A 324 14.00 -5.70 -15.15
N SER A 325 14.22 -5.66 -13.84
CA SER A 325 15.15 -4.71 -13.22
C SER A 325 16.60 -4.96 -13.65
N ALA A 326 17.02 -6.22 -13.76
CA ALA A 326 18.33 -6.59 -14.24
C ALA A 326 18.55 -6.19 -15.71
N ILE A 327 17.52 -6.28 -16.53
CA ILE A 327 17.56 -5.83 -17.93
C ILE A 327 17.74 -4.32 -18.02
N LEU A 328 17.06 -3.55 -17.18
CA LEU A 328 17.14 -2.08 -17.20
C LEU A 328 18.46 -1.54 -16.67
N PHE A 329 18.87 -2.02 -15.49
CA PHE A 329 19.95 -1.42 -14.71
C PHE A 329 21.22 -2.28 -14.67
N GLY A 330 21.13 -3.54 -15.08
CA GLY A 330 22.27 -4.45 -15.20
C GLY A 330 22.97 -4.36 -16.56
N GLY A 331 24.15 -4.92 -16.64
CA GLY A 331 24.88 -5.14 -17.92
C GLY A 331 24.28 -6.28 -18.75
N SER A 332 22.94 -6.49 -18.70
CA SER A 332 22.28 -7.59 -19.40
C SER A 332 22.36 -7.44 -20.91
N THR A 333 22.55 -8.58 -21.57
CA THR A 333 22.65 -8.69 -23.02
C THR A 333 21.30 -8.42 -23.70
N SER A 334 21.35 -8.08 -24.99
CA SER A 334 20.16 -7.97 -25.84
C SER A 334 19.32 -9.26 -25.87
N GLU A 335 19.92 -10.41 -25.57
CA GLU A 335 19.22 -11.70 -25.47
C GLU A 335 18.20 -11.75 -24.32
N ALA A 336 18.51 -11.19 -23.16
CA ALA A 336 17.58 -11.13 -22.04
C ALA A 336 16.39 -10.22 -22.37
N LEU A 337 16.63 -9.08 -23.04
CA LEU A 337 15.60 -8.17 -23.49
C LEU A 337 14.66 -8.82 -24.54
N ARG A 338 15.18 -9.70 -25.38
CA ARG A 338 14.37 -10.42 -26.40
C ARG A 338 13.45 -11.50 -25.82
N LYS A 339 13.70 -11.96 -24.59
CA LYS A 339 12.90 -12.98 -23.89
C LYS A 339 11.78 -12.39 -23.05
N ILE A 340 11.75 -11.08 -22.88
CA ILE A 340 10.72 -10.38 -22.10
C ILE A 340 9.37 -10.49 -22.83
N ASP A 341 8.31 -10.76 -22.11
CA ASP A 341 6.96 -10.68 -22.63
C ASP A 341 6.51 -9.23 -22.84
N GLU A 342 5.49 -9.02 -23.67
CA GLU A 342 4.99 -7.70 -24.02
C GLU A 342 4.49 -6.92 -22.79
N GLU A 343 3.81 -7.58 -21.88
CA GLU A 343 3.26 -6.97 -20.67
C GLU A 343 4.36 -6.44 -19.76
N THR A 344 5.37 -7.26 -19.49
CA THR A 344 6.54 -6.87 -18.70
C THR A 344 7.33 -5.73 -19.38
N LEU A 345 7.51 -5.78 -20.69
CA LEU A 345 8.18 -4.72 -21.45
C LEU A 345 7.46 -3.38 -21.28
N LEU A 346 6.14 -3.36 -21.43
CA LEU A 346 5.33 -2.15 -21.30
C LEU A 346 5.32 -1.61 -19.87
N GLN A 347 5.29 -2.49 -18.87
CA GLN A 347 5.38 -2.10 -17.46
C GLN A 347 6.73 -1.46 -17.12
N VAL A 348 7.81 -2.05 -17.63
CA VAL A 348 9.18 -1.59 -17.43
C VAL A 348 9.43 -0.21 -18.05
N PHE A 349 8.88 0.01 -19.25
CA PHE A 349 9.05 1.25 -20.01
C PHE A 349 7.81 2.16 -19.94
N GLU A 350 6.96 1.98 -18.94
CA GLU A 350 5.83 2.87 -18.71
C GLU A 350 6.30 4.29 -18.40
N GLY A 351 5.71 5.29 -19.11
CA GLY A 351 6.12 6.69 -19.03
C GLY A 351 7.32 7.07 -19.90
N VAL A 352 7.95 6.12 -20.56
CA VAL A 352 8.95 6.41 -21.59
C VAL A 352 8.26 6.91 -22.86
N PRO A 353 8.80 7.94 -23.55
CA PRO A 353 8.22 8.40 -24.80
C PRO A 353 8.08 7.28 -25.82
N GLN A 354 6.89 7.16 -26.40
CA GLN A 354 6.54 6.12 -27.36
C GLN A 354 6.28 6.71 -28.74
N PHE A 355 6.78 6.04 -29.76
CA PHE A 355 6.57 6.40 -31.16
C PHE A 355 6.02 5.19 -31.91
N ARG A 356 5.18 5.45 -32.91
CA ARG A 356 4.61 4.41 -33.75
C ARG A 356 5.13 4.56 -35.18
N ILE A 357 5.45 3.42 -35.79
CA ILE A 357 5.87 3.33 -37.19
C ILE A 357 5.06 2.24 -37.90
N ALA A 358 4.86 2.39 -39.19
CA ALA A 358 4.31 1.31 -40.00
C ALA A 358 5.37 0.17 -40.17
N ARG A 359 4.94 -1.09 -40.13
CA ARG A 359 5.85 -2.23 -40.41
C ARG A 359 6.60 -2.12 -41.73
N ALA A 360 5.98 -1.49 -42.75
CA ALA A 360 6.62 -1.20 -44.03
C ALA A 360 7.82 -0.24 -43.92
N GLU A 361 7.97 0.46 -42.81
CA GLU A 361 9.11 1.34 -42.53
C GLU A 361 10.30 0.59 -41.88
N LEU A 362 10.12 -0.69 -41.53
CA LEU A 362 11.22 -1.56 -41.21
C LEU A 362 12.06 -1.79 -42.49
N GLY A 363 13.37 -1.82 -42.33
CA GLY A 363 14.32 -1.83 -43.46
C GLY A 363 14.96 -0.48 -43.72
N LEU A 364 14.47 0.60 -43.09
CA LEU A 364 15.12 1.92 -43.16
C LEU A 364 16.42 1.94 -42.35
N PRO A 365 17.39 2.81 -42.76
CA PRO A 365 18.56 3.08 -41.94
C PRO A 365 18.16 3.60 -40.55
N PHE A 366 18.91 3.18 -39.51
CA PHE A 366 18.64 3.56 -38.12
C PHE A 366 18.47 5.08 -37.93
N VAL A 367 19.33 5.86 -38.61
CA VAL A 367 19.27 7.34 -38.52
C VAL A 367 17.98 7.88 -39.09
N ASP A 368 17.47 7.32 -40.19
CA ASP A 368 16.25 7.76 -40.83
C ASP A 368 15.02 7.41 -39.97
N LEU A 369 15.01 6.22 -39.42
CA LEU A 369 13.96 5.79 -38.49
C LEU A 369 13.93 6.69 -37.24
N CYS A 370 15.08 6.99 -36.63
CA CYS A 370 15.14 7.71 -35.37
C CYS A 370 14.97 9.23 -35.49
N ALA A 371 15.23 9.82 -36.65
CA ALA A 371 15.15 11.27 -36.86
C ALA A 371 13.93 11.71 -37.69
N GLU A 372 13.53 10.93 -38.68
CA GLU A 372 12.41 11.30 -39.56
C GLU A 372 11.08 10.67 -39.19
N LYS A 373 11.12 9.42 -38.70
CA LYS A 373 9.89 8.66 -38.40
C LYS A 373 9.44 8.77 -36.96
N THR A 374 10.39 8.89 -36.02
CA THR A 374 10.04 8.81 -34.59
C THR A 374 10.44 10.04 -33.77
N GLN A 375 11.20 10.98 -34.30
CA GLN A 375 11.69 12.16 -33.58
C GLN A 375 12.46 11.85 -32.27
N VAL A 376 13.01 10.64 -32.14
CA VAL A 376 13.95 10.30 -31.05
C VAL A 376 15.15 11.25 -31.08
N PHE A 377 15.53 11.70 -32.28
CA PHE A 377 16.52 12.74 -32.49
C PHE A 377 15.92 13.91 -33.27
N PRO A 378 16.29 15.17 -32.95
CA PRO A 378 15.82 16.34 -33.64
C PRO A 378 16.27 16.40 -35.11
N SER A 379 17.40 15.74 -35.47
CA SER A 379 17.94 15.71 -36.82
C SER A 379 18.81 14.48 -37.08
N LYS A 380 18.92 14.10 -38.36
CA LYS A 380 19.87 13.05 -38.82
C LYS A 380 21.31 13.37 -38.45
N GLY A 381 21.71 14.62 -38.48
CA GLY A 381 23.06 15.06 -38.16
C GLY A 381 23.40 14.78 -36.69
N GLU A 382 22.47 15.10 -35.77
CA GLU A 382 22.65 14.82 -34.35
C GLU A 382 22.67 13.32 -34.07
N CYS A 383 21.78 12.57 -34.71
CA CYS A 383 21.74 11.12 -34.58
C CYS A 383 23.10 10.49 -35.01
N ARG A 384 23.61 10.86 -36.20
CA ARG A 384 24.91 10.37 -36.70
C ARG A 384 26.07 10.71 -35.76
N LYS A 385 26.11 11.93 -35.27
CA LYS A 385 27.14 12.38 -34.32
C LYS A 385 27.10 11.57 -33.00
N MET A 386 25.92 11.32 -32.47
CA MET A 386 25.76 10.52 -31.24
C MET A 386 26.07 9.05 -31.46
N VAL A 387 25.72 8.46 -32.59
CA VAL A 387 26.06 7.09 -32.96
C VAL A 387 27.60 6.94 -33.08
N GLN A 388 28.27 7.85 -33.79
CA GLN A 388 29.72 7.88 -33.91
C GLN A 388 30.42 8.06 -32.57
N GLY A 389 29.84 8.81 -31.64
CA GLY A 389 30.31 8.99 -30.28
C GLY A 389 29.99 7.81 -29.33
N GLY A 390 29.36 6.73 -29.82
CA GLY A 390 29.01 5.54 -29.06
C GLY A 390 27.93 5.80 -28.00
N GLY A 391 27.15 6.87 -28.16
CA GLY A 391 26.09 7.31 -27.21
C GLY A 391 24.71 6.76 -27.52
N VAL A 392 24.56 5.82 -28.46
CA VAL A 392 23.26 5.28 -28.88
C VAL A 392 23.27 3.76 -28.86
N SER A 393 22.18 3.16 -28.35
CA SER A 393 21.97 1.72 -28.43
C SER A 393 20.56 1.42 -28.96
N LEU A 394 20.45 0.33 -29.72
CA LEU A 394 19.20 -0.30 -30.10
C LEU A 394 19.12 -1.65 -29.37
N ASN A 395 18.03 -1.85 -28.62
CA ASN A 395 17.82 -3.06 -27.83
C ASN A 395 19.04 -3.42 -26.93
N LYS A 396 19.63 -2.41 -26.28
CA LYS A 396 20.85 -2.53 -25.47
C LYS A 396 22.16 -2.80 -26.23
N GLU A 397 22.11 -3.05 -27.53
CA GLU A 397 23.30 -3.17 -28.36
C GLU A 397 23.74 -1.80 -28.88
N LYS A 398 25.02 -1.48 -28.77
CA LYS A 398 25.56 -0.23 -29.33
C LYS A 398 25.39 -0.20 -30.83
N VAL A 399 24.82 0.87 -31.35
CA VAL A 399 24.76 1.14 -32.78
C VAL A 399 26.10 1.76 -33.18
N ALA A 400 26.93 1.00 -33.91
CA ALA A 400 28.22 1.48 -34.37
C ALA A 400 28.18 2.13 -35.75
N ASP A 401 27.23 1.71 -36.60
CA ASP A 401 27.04 2.22 -37.95
C ASP A 401 25.71 2.98 -38.07
N PRO A 402 25.76 4.29 -38.40
CA PRO A 402 24.54 5.07 -38.63
C PRO A 402 23.69 4.57 -39.81
N ALA A 403 24.28 3.84 -40.75
CA ALA A 403 23.60 3.26 -41.89
C ALA A 403 23.02 1.86 -41.63
N ARG A 404 23.21 1.30 -40.43
CA ARG A 404 22.60 0.02 -40.03
C ARG A 404 21.12 0.06 -40.31
N THR A 405 20.59 -0.92 -41.03
CA THR A 405 19.15 -1.09 -41.24
C THR A 405 18.50 -1.73 -40.03
N VAL A 406 17.29 -1.29 -39.71
CA VAL A 406 16.48 -1.84 -38.61
C VAL A 406 15.42 -2.74 -39.22
N GLY A 407 15.45 -4.02 -38.89
CA GLY A 407 14.58 -5.02 -39.51
C GLY A 407 13.69 -5.77 -38.51
N GLU A 408 12.91 -6.71 -39.01
CA GLU A 408 12.02 -7.61 -38.21
C GLU A 408 12.79 -8.37 -37.13
N ALA A 409 14.04 -8.73 -37.41
CA ALA A 409 14.91 -9.45 -36.46
C ALA A 409 15.31 -8.60 -35.24
N ASP A 410 15.15 -7.28 -35.32
CA ASP A 410 15.43 -6.37 -34.20
C ASP A 410 14.21 -6.20 -33.29
N LEU A 411 13.03 -6.68 -33.67
CA LEU A 411 11.81 -6.52 -32.86
C LEU A 411 11.85 -7.36 -31.58
N ILE A 412 11.57 -6.73 -30.44
CA ILE A 412 11.29 -7.35 -29.16
C ILE A 412 9.80 -7.73 -29.16
N ALA A 413 9.44 -8.93 -28.72
CA ALA A 413 8.07 -9.46 -28.74
C ALA A 413 7.39 -9.27 -30.11
N GLY A 414 8.16 -9.29 -31.22
CA GLY A 414 7.66 -9.13 -32.56
C GLY A 414 7.06 -7.75 -32.92
N LYS A 415 7.23 -6.73 -32.05
CA LYS A 415 6.52 -5.45 -32.18
C LYS A 415 7.32 -4.21 -31.74
N TYR A 416 8.29 -4.35 -30.83
CA TYR A 416 8.91 -3.22 -30.15
C TYR A 416 10.38 -3.08 -30.47
N LEU A 417 10.87 -1.83 -30.52
CA LEU A 417 12.29 -1.48 -30.56
C LEU A 417 12.57 -0.56 -29.38
N LEU A 418 13.63 -0.85 -28.63
CA LEU A 418 14.10 0.00 -27.55
C LEU A 418 15.30 0.82 -27.99
N VAL A 419 15.10 2.13 -28.16
CA VAL A 419 16.19 3.05 -28.48
C VAL A 419 16.67 3.73 -27.20
N GLN A 420 17.97 3.67 -26.94
CA GLN A 420 18.61 4.37 -25.82
C GLN A 420 19.51 5.50 -26.34
N ARG A 421 19.25 6.73 -25.88
CA ARG A 421 20.04 7.94 -26.17
C ARG A 421 20.79 8.39 -24.92
N GLY A 422 22.12 8.24 -24.92
CA GLY A 422 22.93 8.45 -23.74
C GLY A 422 22.70 7.40 -22.66
N LYS A 423 22.99 7.73 -21.39
CA LYS A 423 22.93 6.77 -20.29
C LYS A 423 21.54 6.55 -19.69
N LYS A 424 20.62 7.53 -19.83
CA LYS A 424 19.37 7.56 -19.06
C LYS A 424 18.09 7.69 -19.89
N ASN A 425 18.17 8.08 -21.17
CA ASN A 425 16.99 8.37 -21.97
C ASN A 425 16.62 7.16 -22.84
N TYR A 426 15.46 6.59 -22.57
CA TYR A 426 14.89 5.47 -23.32
C TYR A 426 13.70 5.93 -24.12
N TYR A 427 13.50 5.30 -25.27
CA TYR A 427 12.38 5.56 -26.18
C TYR A 427 11.89 4.21 -26.68
N LEU A 428 10.58 4.01 -26.69
CA LEU A 428 9.96 2.80 -27.21
C LEU A 428 9.35 3.08 -28.59
N VAL A 429 9.80 2.35 -29.61
CA VAL A 429 9.23 2.44 -30.95
C VAL A 429 8.38 1.20 -31.20
N ILE A 430 7.15 1.40 -31.62
CA ILE A 430 6.14 0.37 -31.84
C ILE A 430 5.93 0.23 -33.33
N ALA A 431 6.19 -0.97 -33.89
CA ALA A 431 5.94 -1.30 -35.29
C ALA A 431 4.57 -1.97 -35.43
N GLU A 432 3.65 -1.30 -36.14
CA GLU A 432 2.26 -1.75 -36.35
C GLU A 432 1.97 -2.06 -37.83
#